data_afaf1814db5a550ef80a68c7bd177bf6
#
_entry.id   afaf1814db5a550ef80a68c7bd177bf6
#
_cell.length_a   1.000
_cell.length_b   1.000
_cell.length_c   1.000
_cell.angle_alpha   90.00
_cell.angle_beta   90.00
_cell.angle_gamma   90.00
#
_symmetry.space_group_name_H-M   'P 1'
#
loop_
_entity.id
_entity.type
_entity.pdbx_description
1 polymer ?
#
loop_
_entity_poly.entity_id
_entity_poly.type
_entity_poly.pdbx_seq_one_letter_code
_entity_poly.pdbx_strand_id
1 'polypeptide(L)'
;MSSPFVVIDDTNSESSIQYFGPWFKILTTQDDTLSYGSPFENTLHGVNVTAYFSFPFSGTARLLHLLIFSELSTPLTLSLFLGSAVVVYGTSITTNASGTQDPTWECFIDNISIGWSPAPSTNENNWILCGGGPSQFQDGSHLLTLKANVTNRQTFWFDYIQYTPSASVSLNQSILRIDSSDSVIQYSSGWQSSDEPISYTQFSENTSYTQITGATLIYQFSGS
;
A
#
# COMPACT_ATOMS: atom_id res chain seq x y z
N MET A 1 9.08 9.06 -15.62
CA MET A 1 7.69 8.88 -15.20
C MET A 1 7.66 7.83 -14.12
N SER A 2 7.04 8.13 -13.00
CA SER A 2 6.77 7.11 -12.00
C SER A 2 5.66 6.20 -12.52
N SER A 3 5.80 4.88 -12.35
CA SER A 3 4.68 3.99 -12.67
C SER A 3 3.58 4.21 -11.62
N PRO A 4 2.31 4.38 -12.03
CA PRO A 4 1.21 4.47 -11.08
C PRO A 4 1.10 3.18 -10.27
N PHE A 5 0.52 3.27 -9.08
CA PHE A 5 0.13 2.09 -8.33
C PHE A 5 -1.31 1.70 -8.69
N VAL A 6 -1.56 0.41 -8.82
CA VAL A 6 -2.91 -0.13 -8.86
C VAL A 6 -3.40 -0.36 -7.43
N VAL A 7 -4.61 0.11 -7.13
CA VAL A 7 -5.28 -0.11 -5.85
C VAL A 7 -6.38 -1.15 -6.03
N ILE A 8 -6.38 -2.16 -5.20
CA ILE A 8 -7.39 -3.23 -5.16
C ILE A 8 -8.09 -3.18 -3.82
N ASP A 9 -9.35 -2.77 -3.85
CA ASP A 9 -10.22 -2.73 -2.68
C ASP A 9 -10.55 -4.14 -2.15
N ASP A 10 -10.82 -4.24 -0.87
CA ASP A 10 -11.20 -5.49 -0.19
C ASP A 10 -12.52 -6.08 -0.74
N THR A 11 -13.37 -5.24 -1.33
CA THR A 11 -14.68 -5.63 -1.89
C THR A 11 -14.72 -5.73 -3.40
N ASN A 12 -13.63 -5.42 -4.10
CA ASN A 12 -13.63 -5.41 -5.55
C ASN A 12 -13.98 -6.82 -6.08
N SER A 13 -15.20 -6.95 -6.60
CA SER A 13 -15.73 -8.23 -7.12
C SER A 13 -15.00 -8.73 -8.36
N GLU A 14 -14.27 -7.85 -9.05
CA GLU A 14 -13.41 -8.20 -10.19
C GLU A 14 -12.01 -8.55 -9.74
N SER A 15 -11.66 -8.22 -8.49
CA SER A 15 -10.39 -8.63 -7.91
C SER A 15 -10.42 -10.12 -7.63
N SER A 16 -9.33 -10.76 -7.96
CA SER A 16 -9.14 -12.18 -7.69
C SER A 16 -8.72 -12.46 -6.23
N ILE A 17 -9.09 -11.59 -5.27
CA ILE A 17 -8.84 -11.86 -3.85
C ILE A 17 -9.67 -13.08 -3.45
N GLN A 18 -8.99 -14.13 -3.01
CA GLN A 18 -9.59 -15.35 -2.54
C GLN A 18 -9.47 -15.43 -1.02
N TYR A 19 -10.59 -15.37 -0.33
CA TYR A 19 -10.68 -15.44 1.12
C TYR A 19 -10.84 -16.90 1.59
N PHE A 20 -10.04 -17.33 2.57
CA PHE A 20 -10.09 -18.67 3.15
C PHE A 20 -10.30 -18.55 4.66
N GLY A 21 -11.44 -19.07 5.13
CA GLY A 21 -11.91 -18.92 6.49
C GLY A 21 -13.17 -18.07 6.58
N PRO A 22 -13.67 -17.80 7.78
CA PRO A 22 -14.94 -17.10 8.00
C PRO A 22 -14.79 -15.57 7.96
N TRP A 23 -14.26 -15.04 6.87
CA TRP A 23 -14.17 -13.60 6.66
C TRP A 23 -15.57 -12.98 6.55
N PHE A 24 -15.72 -11.78 7.08
CA PHE A 24 -16.94 -11.01 7.01
C PHE A 24 -16.64 -9.56 6.62
N LYS A 25 -17.56 -8.94 5.88
CA LYS A 25 -17.46 -7.55 5.46
C LYS A 25 -18.24 -6.65 6.40
N ILE A 26 -17.69 -5.48 6.69
CA ILE A 26 -18.40 -4.37 7.31
C ILE A 26 -18.38 -3.14 6.40
N LEU A 27 -19.40 -2.30 6.57
CA LEU A 27 -19.41 -0.94 6.06
C LEU A 27 -19.02 -0.01 7.21
N THR A 28 -18.06 0.85 6.98
CA THR A 28 -17.69 1.88 7.94
C THR A 28 -18.45 3.17 7.64
N THR A 29 -18.74 3.94 8.66
CA THR A 29 -19.37 5.26 8.51
C THR A 29 -18.28 6.35 8.55
N GLN A 30 -18.63 7.57 8.11
CA GLN A 30 -17.70 8.71 8.24
C GLN A 30 -17.34 9.04 9.70
N ASP A 31 -18.11 8.56 10.66
CA ASP A 31 -17.85 8.73 12.09
C ASP A 31 -16.85 7.71 12.65
N ASP A 32 -16.57 6.63 11.89
CA ASP A 32 -15.56 5.61 12.24
C ASP A 32 -14.14 6.04 11.87
N THR A 33 -13.88 7.34 11.81
CA THR A 33 -12.57 7.89 11.51
C THR A 33 -11.62 7.70 12.67
N LEU A 34 -10.82 6.64 12.60
CA LEU A 34 -9.60 6.54 13.39
C LEU A 34 -8.54 7.50 12.84
N SER A 35 -7.40 7.58 13.46
CA SER A 35 -6.25 8.31 12.91
C SER A 35 -6.00 7.87 11.47
N TYR A 36 -5.64 8.82 10.60
CA TYR A 36 -5.34 8.65 9.15
C TYR A 36 -6.54 8.37 8.23
N GLY A 37 -7.70 8.85 8.61
CA GLY A 37 -8.88 8.89 7.73
C GLY A 37 -9.75 7.64 7.80
N SER A 38 -10.73 7.58 6.91
CA SER A 38 -11.60 6.42 6.76
C SER A 38 -10.91 5.29 6.01
N PRO A 39 -11.32 4.03 6.20
CA PRO A 39 -10.97 2.94 5.31
C PRO A 39 -11.28 3.26 3.85
N PHE A 40 -10.54 2.65 2.93
CA PHE A 40 -10.73 2.84 1.51
C PHE A 40 -12.14 2.37 1.12
N GLU A 41 -12.85 3.15 0.30
CA GLU A 41 -14.25 2.92 -0.09
C GLU A 41 -15.22 2.66 1.09
N ASN A 42 -14.82 2.97 2.33
CA ASN A 42 -15.57 2.77 3.56
C ASN A 42 -15.98 1.31 3.82
N THR A 43 -15.12 0.38 3.44
CA THR A 43 -15.30 -1.05 3.69
C THR A 43 -14.11 -1.66 4.39
N LEU A 44 -14.33 -2.76 5.10
CA LEU A 44 -13.29 -3.59 5.71
C LEU A 44 -13.72 -5.05 5.68
N HIS A 45 -12.77 -5.95 5.37
CA HIS A 45 -12.92 -7.37 5.63
C HIS A 45 -12.25 -7.76 6.94
N GLY A 46 -13.06 -8.33 7.84
CA GLY A 46 -12.63 -8.77 9.15
C GLY A 46 -12.60 -10.29 9.29
N VAL A 47 -11.69 -10.77 10.17
CA VAL A 47 -11.71 -12.16 10.63
C VAL A 47 -11.32 -12.22 12.10
N ASN A 48 -12.02 -13.04 12.87
CA ASN A 48 -11.84 -13.20 14.32
C ASN A 48 -11.30 -14.59 14.74
N VAL A 49 -10.78 -15.33 13.78
CA VAL A 49 -10.06 -16.60 13.94
C VAL A 49 -8.89 -16.62 12.97
N THR A 50 -7.97 -17.56 13.14
CA THR A 50 -6.87 -17.72 12.19
C THR A 50 -7.40 -18.04 10.79
N ALA A 51 -7.00 -17.22 9.81
CA ALA A 51 -7.46 -17.30 8.44
C ALA A 51 -6.41 -16.70 7.47
N TYR A 52 -6.63 -16.80 6.18
CA TYR A 52 -5.76 -16.19 5.20
C TYR A 52 -6.55 -15.75 3.95
N PHE A 53 -5.95 -14.87 3.18
CA PHE A 53 -6.38 -14.61 1.82
C PHE A 53 -5.20 -14.73 0.85
N SER A 54 -5.50 -14.91 -0.44
CA SER A 54 -4.52 -14.84 -1.51
C SER A 54 -5.01 -13.92 -2.63
N PHE A 55 -4.05 -13.29 -3.31
CA PHE A 55 -4.29 -12.37 -4.41
C PHE A 55 -3.23 -12.57 -5.50
N PRO A 56 -3.59 -13.06 -6.70
CA PRO A 56 -2.69 -13.11 -7.84
C PRO A 56 -2.54 -11.72 -8.47
N PHE A 57 -1.33 -11.32 -8.78
CA PHE A 57 -1.05 -10.06 -9.44
C PHE A 57 0.12 -10.21 -10.41
N SER A 58 0.18 -9.32 -11.39
CA SER A 58 1.36 -9.18 -12.24
C SER A 58 1.99 -7.82 -11.97
N GLY A 59 3.14 -7.86 -11.36
CA GLY A 59 3.79 -6.67 -10.83
C GLY A 59 5.30 -6.70 -11.00
N THR A 60 5.90 -5.54 -10.79
CA THR A 60 7.34 -5.36 -10.84
C THR A 60 7.88 -4.69 -9.59
N ALA A 61 9.11 -5.01 -9.29
CA ALA A 61 9.89 -4.28 -8.33
C ALA A 61 10.36 -2.95 -8.92
N ARG A 62 10.25 -1.88 -8.14
CA ARG A 62 10.76 -0.57 -8.56
C ARG A 62 12.24 -0.48 -8.26
N LEU A 63 13.07 -0.51 -9.33
CA LEU A 63 14.51 -0.37 -9.22
C LEU A 63 14.90 1.04 -9.66
N LEU A 64 15.49 1.83 -8.77
CA LEU A 64 16.20 3.04 -9.16
C LEU A 64 17.67 2.70 -9.36
N HIS A 65 18.15 2.76 -10.60
CA HIS A 65 19.57 2.68 -10.89
C HIS A 65 20.21 4.05 -10.71
N LEU A 66 20.94 4.23 -9.62
CA LEU A 66 21.79 5.38 -9.46
C LEU A 66 23.21 5.01 -9.90
N LEU A 67 23.68 5.63 -10.97
CA LEU A 67 25.07 5.53 -11.39
C LEU A 67 25.89 6.52 -10.58
N ILE A 68 26.67 6.02 -9.64
CA ILE A 68 27.66 6.84 -8.93
C ILE A 68 29.00 6.66 -9.65
N PHE A 69 29.53 7.73 -10.22
CA PHE A 69 30.89 7.74 -10.73
C PHE A 69 31.84 7.98 -9.57
N SER A 70 32.61 6.96 -9.21
CA SER A 70 33.73 7.13 -8.29
C SER A 70 34.93 7.70 -9.07
N GLU A 71 35.77 8.48 -8.41
CA GLU A 71 37.02 9.02 -9.00
C GLU A 71 38.00 7.93 -9.49
N LEU A 72 37.72 6.67 -9.25
CA LEU A 72 38.52 5.49 -9.61
C LEU A 72 38.09 4.78 -10.89
N SER A 73 37.40 5.44 -11.81
CA SER A 73 37.10 4.97 -13.17
C SER A 73 36.28 3.64 -13.28
N THR A 74 35.78 3.08 -12.22
CA THR A 74 34.85 1.95 -12.25
C THR A 74 33.46 2.40 -11.82
N PRO A 75 32.43 2.23 -12.66
CA PRO A 75 31.06 2.55 -12.26
C PRO A 75 30.62 1.60 -11.16
N LEU A 76 30.42 2.13 -9.95
CA LEU A 76 29.72 1.43 -8.88
C LEU A 76 28.22 1.60 -9.12
N THR A 77 27.55 0.54 -9.51
CA THR A 77 26.08 0.53 -9.59
C THR A 77 25.54 0.33 -8.19
N LEU A 78 25.16 1.42 -7.52
CA LEU A 78 24.38 1.35 -6.28
C LEU A 78 22.90 1.25 -6.66
N SER A 79 22.31 0.08 -6.48
CA SER A 79 20.87 -0.08 -6.61
C SER A 79 20.21 0.42 -5.33
N LEU A 80 19.68 1.65 -5.37
CA LEU A 80 18.82 2.17 -4.32
C LEU A 80 17.39 1.69 -4.59
N PHE A 81 16.86 0.93 -3.67
CA PHE A 81 15.51 0.43 -3.73
C PHE A 81 14.57 1.50 -3.14
N LEU A 82 13.80 2.16 -3.97
CA LEU A 82 12.79 3.13 -3.55
C LEU A 82 11.40 2.50 -3.66
N GLY A 83 10.82 2.21 -2.51
CA GLY A 83 9.43 1.81 -2.35
C GLY A 83 9.17 0.31 -2.50
N SER A 84 8.07 -0.13 -1.90
CA SER A 84 7.55 -1.48 -1.99
C SER A 84 6.79 -1.66 -3.31
N ALA A 85 7.00 -2.80 -3.98
CA ALA A 85 6.25 -3.14 -5.19
C ALA A 85 4.84 -3.65 -4.89
N VAL A 86 4.59 -4.12 -3.68
CA VAL A 86 3.27 -4.46 -3.16
C VAL A 86 3.17 -4.06 -1.69
N VAL A 87 2.03 -3.52 -1.29
CA VAL A 87 1.72 -3.14 0.10
C VAL A 87 0.29 -3.51 0.42
N VAL A 88 0.10 -4.03 1.60
CA VAL A 88 -1.21 -4.42 2.14
C VAL A 88 -1.57 -3.48 3.27
N TYR A 89 -2.77 -2.95 3.21
CA TYR A 89 -3.32 -2.01 4.19
C TYR A 89 -4.46 -2.61 4.96
N GLY A 90 -4.65 -2.11 6.16
CA GLY A 90 -5.77 -2.47 7.01
C GLY A 90 -5.97 -1.49 8.14
N THR A 91 -6.84 -1.87 9.05
CA THR A 91 -7.08 -1.14 10.29
C THR A 91 -6.45 -1.90 11.44
N SER A 92 -5.59 -1.24 12.19
CA SER A 92 -5.01 -1.80 13.40
C SER A 92 -5.73 -1.27 14.63
N ILE A 93 -6.25 -2.19 15.43
CA ILE A 93 -6.87 -1.89 16.72
C ILE A 93 -6.00 -2.54 17.80
N THR A 94 -5.33 -1.70 18.58
CA THR A 94 -4.27 -2.11 19.51
C THR A 94 -4.74 -2.37 20.94
N THR A 95 -6.04 -2.24 21.21
CA THR A 95 -6.58 -2.43 22.55
C THR A 95 -6.52 -3.91 22.97
N ASN A 96 -5.34 -4.32 23.37
CA ASN A 96 -5.15 -5.62 24.02
C ASN A 96 -4.88 -5.41 25.50
N ALA A 97 -5.87 -5.70 26.34
CA ALA A 97 -5.77 -5.58 27.80
C ALA A 97 -4.68 -6.48 28.42
N SER A 98 -4.17 -7.48 27.67
CA SER A 98 -3.18 -8.44 28.15
C SER A 98 -1.73 -8.04 27.90
N GLY A 99 -1.48 -6.95 27.14
CA GLY A 99 -0.13 -6.55 26.73
C GLY A 99 0.51 -7.47 25.68
N THR A 100 -0.23 -8.47 25.19
CA THR A 100 0.20 -9.35 24.09
C THR A 100 -0.45 -8.89 22.79
N GLN A 101 0.33 -8.73 21.75
CA GLN A 101 -0.21 -8.35 20.44
C GLN A 101 -1.11 -9.47 19.88
N ASP A 102 -2.36 -9.15 19.62
CA ASP A 102 -3.34 -9.99 18.94
C ASP A 102 -4.34 -9.07 18.23
N PRO A 103 -4.61 -9.25 16.94
CA PRO A 103 -4.07 -10.28 16.05
C PRO A 103 -2.60 -10.05 15.65
N THR A 104 -1.96 -11.10 15.13
CA THR A 104 -0.70 -11.01 14.40
C THR A 104 -0.90 -11.42 12.95
N TRP A 105 0.00 -11.02 12.08
CA TRP A 105 -0.09 -11.34 10.65
C TRP A 105 1.27 -11.44 10.00
N GLU A 106 1.31 -12.08 8.85
CA GLU A 106 2.50 -12.20 8.03
C GLU A 106 2.12 -12.30 6.54
N CYS A 107 2.88 -11.66 5.69
CA CYS A 107 2.69 -11.67 4.26
C CYS A 107 3.78 -12.46 3.53
N PHE A 108 3.36 -13.04 2.41
CA PHE A 108 4.23 -13.85 1.55
C PHE A 108 3.99 -13.46 0.10
N ILE A 109 5.05 -13.45 -0.70
CA ILE A 109 4.99 -13.45 -2.17
C ILE A 109 5.61 -14.76 -2.64
N ASP A 110 4.86 -15.55 -3.41
CA ASP A 110 5.28 -16.87 -3.90
C ASP A 110 5.82 -17.79 -2.78
N ASN A 111 5.17 -17.75 -1.61
CA ASN A 111 5.55 -18.44 -0.39
C ASN A 111 6.85 -17.95 0.29
N ILE A 112 7.46 -16.88 -0.19
CA ILE A 112 8.60 -16.23 0.48
C ILE A 112 8.05 -15.14 1.40
N SER A 113 8.38 -15.19 2.70
CA SER A 113 7.96 -14.16 3.65
C SER A 113 8.51 -12.80 3.25
N ILE A 114 7.63 -11.81 3.22
CA ILE A 114 7.99 -10.39 3.08
C ILE A 114 7.85 -9.64 4.40
N GLY A 115 7.60 -10.38 5.47
CA GLY A 115 7.50 -9.85 6.81
C GLY A 115 6.13 -9.27 7.16
N TRP A 116 6.14 -8.41 8.17
CA TRP A 116 4.97 -7.74 8.72
C TRP A 116 5.41 -6.41 9.34
N SER A 117 4.50 -5.46 9.44
CA SER A 117 4.72 -4.23 10.18
C SER A 117 4.21 -4.37 11.61
N PRO A 118 4.93 -3.88 12.62
CA PRO A 118 4.44 -3.93 14.00
C PRO A 118 3.14 -3.13 14.11
N ALA A 119 2.24 -3.55 15.02
CA ALA A 119 1.04 -2.79 15.28
C ALA A 119 1.40 -1.38 15.81
N PRO A 120 0.64 -0.34 15.40
CA PRO A 120 0.86 1.02 15.89
C PRO A 120 0.53 1.12 17.38
N SER A 121 0.96 2.19 18.02
CA SER A 121 0.66 2.45 19.44
C SER A 121 -0.79 2.90 19.69
N THR A 122 -1.48 3.32 18.64
CA THR A 122 -2.86 3.80 18.65
C THR A 122 -3.69 3.07 17.60
N ASN A 123 -5.01 3.13 17.71
CA ASN A 123 -5.88 2.57 16.68
C ASN A 123 -5.80 3.41 15.42
N GLU A 124 -5.50 2.78 14.29
CA GLU A 124 -5.25 3.48 13.03
C GLU A 124 -5.86 2.76 11.84
N ASN A 125 -6.51 3.54 10.96
CA ASN A 125 -6.88 3.13 9.61
C ASN A 125 -5.70 3.33 8.66
N ASN A 126 -5.78 2.75 7.48
CA ASN A 126 -4.75 2.86 6.45
C ASN A 126 -3.35 2.45 6.95
N TRP A 127 -3.30 1.59 7.96
CA TRP A 127 -2.05 1.07 8.49
C TRP A 127 -1.42 0.07 7.53
N ILE A 128 -0.12 0.19 7.30
CA ILE A 128 0.62 -0.80 6.51
C ILE A 128 0.75 -2.08 7.32
N LEU A 129 0.08 -3.12 6.87
CA LEU A 129 0.18 -4.45 7.47
C LEU A 129 1.50 -5.13 7.07
N CYS A 130 1.87 -5.01 5.81
CA CYS A 130 3.11 -5.55 5.25
C CYS A 130 3.41 -4.92 3.89
N GLY A 131 4.66 -5.01 3.49
CA GLY A 131 5.08 -4.54 2.18
C GLY A 131 6.30 -5.30 1.67
N GLY A 132 6.25 -5.71 0.41
CA GLY A 132 7.33 -6.41 -0.26
C GLY A 132 8.23 -5.47 -1.05
N GLY A 133 9.54 -5.50 -0.74
CA GLY A 133 10.54 -4.72 -1.46
C GLY A 133 10.98 -5.37 -2.77
N PRO A 134 11.62 -4.59 -3.63
CA PRO A 134 12.03 -4.99 -4.98
C PRO A 134 13.07 -6.09 -5.07
N SER A 135 13.75 -6.42 -3.99
CA SER A 135 14.72 -7.53 -3.96
C SER A 135 14.06 -8.91 -3.82
N GLN A 136 12.74 -8.96 -3.61
CA GLN A 136 12.04 -10.18 -3.22
C GLN A 136 11.33 -10.87 -4.39
N PHE A 137 11.07 -10.16 -5.50
CA PHE A 137 10.49 -10.74 -6.70
C PHE A 137 10.86 -9.93 -7.96
N GLN A 138 10.81 -10.59 -9.11
CA GLN A 138 11.09 -10.00 -10.43
C GLN A 138 9.78 -9.53 -11.08
N ASP A 139 9.88 -8.89 -12.25
CA ASP A 139 8.70 -8.56 -13.04
C ASP A 139 8.00 -9.84 -13.54
N GLY A 140 6.72 -9.96 -13.28
CA GLY A 140 5.94 -11.14 -13.66
C GLY A 140 4.71 -11.39 -12.82
N SER A 141 4.18 -12.60 -12.96
CA SER A 141 3.00 -13.07 -12.21
C SER A 141 3.42 -13.62 -10.86
N HIS A 142 2.74 -13.18 -9.82
CA HIS A 142 3.01 -13.50 -8.43
C HIS A 142 1.73 -13.82 -7.67
N LEU A 143 1.87 -14.48 -6.53
CA LEU A 143 0.79 -14.74 -5.58
C LEU A 143 1.14 -14.10 -4.24
N LEU A 144 0.42 -13.03 -3.88
CA LEU A 144 0.42 -12.49 -2.53
C LEU A 144 -0.45 -13.37 -1.63
N THR A 145 0.05 -13.71 -0.45
CA THR A 145 -0.73 -14.37 0.61
C THR A 145 -0.54 -13.61 1.91
N LEU A 146 -1.62 -13.24 2.58
CA LEU A 146 -1.61 -12.73 3.93
C LEU A 146 -2.22 -13.78 4.86
N LYS A 147 -1.50 -14.13 5.92
CA LYS A 147 -1.99 -15.01 6.99
C LYS A 147 -2.23 -14.17 8.23
N ALA A 148 -3.48 -14.14 8.68
CA ALA A 148 -3.89 -13.54 9.95
C ALA A 148 -3.97 -14.62 11.01
N ASN A 149 -3.33 -14.39 12.16
CA ASN A 149 -3.39 -15.29 13.31
C ASN A 149 -4.10 -14.57 14.46
N VAL A 150 -5.28 -15.06 14.81
CA VAL A 150 -6.14 -14.48 15.85
C VAL A 150 -6.34 -15.51 16.96
N THR A 151 -5.93 -15.19 18.17
CA THR A 151 -5.93 -16.11 19.31
C THR A 151 -6.88 -15.70 20.43
N ASN A 152 -7.10 -14.40 20.65
CA ASN A 152 -7.85 -13.86 21.79
C ASN A 152 -9.17 -13.19 21.38
N ARG A 153 -9.83 -13.66 20.35
CA ARG A 153 -11.10 -13.13 19.84
C ARG A 153 -11.06 -11.66 19.39
N GLN A 154 -9.87 -11.13 19.12
CA GLN A 154 -9.74 -9.86 18.44
C GLN A 154 -10.17 -10.02 16.97
N THR A 155 -10.25 -8.93 16.25
CA THR A 155 -10.54 -8.98 14.82
C THR A 155 -9.34 -8.42 14.07
N PHE A 156 -8.85 -9.20 13.12
CA PHE A 156 -7.92 -8.72 12.12
C PHE A 156 -8.73 -8.02 11.01
N TRP A 157 -8.29 -6.82 10.60
CA TRP A 157 -8.97 -6.02 9.59
C TRP A 157 -8.08 -5.78 8.39
N PHE A 158 -8.54 -6.20 7.23
CA PHE A 158 -7.95 -5.94 5.92
C PHE A 158 -8.79 -4.88 5.19
N ASP A 159 -8.12 -3.98 4.44
CA ASP A 159 -8.73 -2.87 3.71
C ASP A 159 -8.44 -2.99 2.20
N TYR A 160 -7.21 -2.72 1.77
CA TYR A 160 -6.85 -2.76 0.36
C TYR A 160 -5.40 -3.21 0.12
N ILE A 161 -5.13 -3.56 -1.13
CA ILE A 161 -3.79 -3.86 -1.64
C ILE A 161 -3.40 -2.77 -2.62
N GLN A 162 -2.13 -2.42 -2.61
CA GLN A 162 -1.54 -1.54 -3.60
C GLN A 162 -0.29 -2.18 -4.16
N TYR A 163 -0.14 -2.16 -5.50
CA TYR A 163 1.04 -2.73 -6.13
C TYR A 163 1.45 -1.95 -7.39
N THR A 164 2.72 -2.06 -7.78
CA THR A 164 3.22 -1.54 -9.05
C THR A 164 2.97 -2.59 -10.13
N PRO A 165 2.13 -2.32 -11.14
CA PRO A 165 1.83 -3.29 -12.19
C PRO A 165 3.00 -3.48 -13.14
N SER A 166 3.12 -4.66 -13.73
CA SER A 166 3.98 -4.91 -14.89
C SER A 166 3.54 -4.05 -16.07
N ALA A 167 4.48 -3.68 -16.92
CA ALA A 167 4.19 -2.86 -18.11
C ALA A 167 3.18 -3.51 -19.08
N SER A 168 3.02 -4.83 -19.02
CA SER A 168 2.07 -5.61 -19.84
C SER A 168 0.65 -5.64 -19.28
N VAL A 169 0.42 -5.16 -18.04
CA VAL A 169 -0.90 -5.16 -17.40
C VAL A 169 -1.75 -4.05 -17.99
N SER A 170 -2.97 -4.38 -18.44
CA SER A 170 -3.95 -3.38 -18.82
C SER A 170 -4.44 -2.66 -17.57
N LEU A 171 -4.39 -1.33 -17.60
CA LEU A 171 -4.89 -0.47 -16.52
C LEU A 171 -6.33 -0.03 -16.72
N ASN A 172 -7.01 -0.56 -17.75
CA ASN A 172 -8.42 -0.26 -18.01
C ASN A 172 -9.26 -0.67 -16.78
N GLN A 173 -10.11 0.23 -16.33
CA GLN A 173 -10.99 0.05 -15.16
C GLN A 173 -10.25 -0.13 -13.83
N SER A 174 -8.94 0.11 -13.79
CA SER A 174 -8.17 0.07 -12.56
C SER A 174 -8.27 1.38 -11.78
N ILE A 175 -8.34 1.29 -10.46
CA ILE A 175 -8.14 2.45 -9.60
C ILE A 175 -6.63 2.68 -9.50
N LEU A 176 -6.21 3.88 -9.87
CA LEU A 176 -4.80 4.24 -9.90
C LEU A 176 -4.51 5.29 -8.82
N ARG A 177 -3.44 5.06 -8.08
CA ARG A 177 -2.86 6.05 -7.20
C ARG A 177 -1.63 6.66 -7.85
N ILE A 178 -1.63 7.98 -7.97
CA ILE A 178 -0.52 8.76 -8.52
C ILE A 178 0.12 9.54 -7.38
N ASP A 179 1.44 9.45 -7.27
CA ASP A 179 2.18 10.21 -6.29
C ASP A 179 2.14 11.71 -6.60
N SER A 180 2.03 12.56 -5.56
CA SER A 180 1.99 14.02 -5.73
C SER A 180 3.28 14.59 -6.33
N SER A 181 4.39 13.88 -6.25
CA SER A 181 5.66 14.26 -6.86
C SER A 181 5.79 13.80 -8.32
N ASP A 182 4.80 13.09 -8.87
CA ASP A 182 4.89 12.61 -10.24
C ASP A 182 4.90 13.77 -11.24
N SER A 183 5.84 13.72 -12.17
CA SER A 183 6.07 14.75 -13.18
C SER A 183 4.90 14.92 -14.17
N VAL A 184 3.94 13.98 -14.22
CA VAL A 184 2.72 14.12 -15.02
C VAL A 184 1.73 15.09 -14.38
N ILE A 185 1.89 15.39 -13.09
CA ILE A 185 1.10 16.38 -12.39
C ILE A 185 1.73 17.76 -12.59
N GLN A 186 0.97 18.68 -13.16
CA GLN A 186 1.39 20.05 -13.37
C GLN A 186 0.72 20.95 -12.34
N TYR A 187 1.53 21.60 -11.53
CA TYR A 187 1.09 22.54 -10.50
C TYR A 187 1.22 23.98 -11.01
N SER A 188 0.21 24.82 -10.78
CA SER A 188 0.36 26.27 -10.97
C SER A 188 1.32 26.86 -9.92
N SER A 189 1.63 28.14 -10.05
CA SER A 189 2.37 28.85 -9.00
C SER A 189 1.66 28.80 -7.66
N GLY A 190 2.43 28.78 -6.55
CA GLY A 190 1.91 28.84 -5.19
C GLY A 190 1.70 27.50 -4.50
N TRP A 191 1.99 26.41 -5.16
CA TRP A 191 2.11 25.11 -4.51
C TRP A 191 3.47 24.97 -3.81
N GLN A 192 3.47 24.29 -2.69
CA GLN A 192 4.64 23.98 -1.88
C GLN A 192 4.70 22.48 -1.65
N SER A 193 5.91 21.94 -1.59
CA SER A 193 6.14 20.57 -1.16
C SER A 193 6.50 20.56 0.31
N SER A 194 5.94 19.66 1.08
CA SER A 194 6.34 19.39 2.46
C SER A 194 7.10 18.08 2.48
N ASP A 195 8.32 18.11 3.02
CA ASP A 195 9.13 16.93 3.30
C ASP A 195 8.74 16.29 4.64
N GLU A 196 7.75 16.87 5.34
CA GLU A 196 7.22 16.25 6.54
C GLU A 196 6.47 14.98 6.15
N PRO A 197 6.93 13.81 6.58
CA PRO A 197 6.21 12.58 6.34
C PRO A 197 4.84 12.73 7.02
N ILE A 198 3.77 12.65 6.23
CA ILE A 198 2.45 12.39 6.80
C ILE A 198 2.58 11.02 7.42
N SER A 199 2.72 11.00 8.75
CA SER A 199 3.16 9.87 9.55
C SER A 199 2.57 8.55 9.07
N TYR A 200 3.46 7.60 8.84
CA TYR A 200 3.23 6.17 8.62
C TYR A 200 2.59 5.72 7.31
N THR A 201 2.11 6.59 6.44
CA THR A 201 1.81 6.19 5.06
C THR A 201 3.10 6.27 4.23
N GLN A 202 3.85 5.20 4.11
CA GLN A 202 5.12 5.13 3.38
C GLN A 202 4.98 5.30 1.86
N PHE A 203 4.07 6.16 1.39
CA PHE A 203 3.81 6.32 -0.04
C PHE A 203 4.42 7.50 -0.72
N SER A 204 4.66 8.54 0.01
CA SER A 204 5.32 9.73 -0.49
C SER A 204 5.95 10.38 0.71
N GLU A 205 7.23 10.59 0.66
CA GLU A 205 7.92 11.42 1.65
C GLU A 205 7.50 12.89 1.51
N ASN A 206 6.74 13.20 0.43
CA ASN A 206 6.41 14.57 0.07
C ASN A 206 4.91 14.75 -0.13
N THR A 207 4.35 15.81 0.43
CA THR A 207 2.98 16.26 0.19
C THR A 207 3.01 17.61 -0.51
N SER A 208 2.24 17.74 -1.59
CA SER A 208 2.04 19.03 -2.24
C SER A 208 0.82 19.73 -1.69
N TYR A 209 0.96 20.97 -1.21
CA TYR A 209 -0.13 21.76 -0.65
C TYR A 209 -0.05 23.20 -1.12
N THR A 210 -1.17 23.92 -1.04
CA THR A 210 -1.25 25.35 -1.34
C THR A 210 -2.21 26.04 -0.40
N GLN A 211 -1.91 27.30 -0.06
CA GLN A 211 -2.81 28.22 0.66
C GLN A 211 -3.33 29.33 -0.27
N ILE A 212 -3.00 29.28 -1.56
CA ILE A 212 -3.37 30.31 -2.52
C ILE A 212 -4.70 29.98 -3.15
N THR A 213 -5.69 30.84 -2.96
CA THR A 213 -6.99 30.72 -3.64
C THR A 213 -6.82 30.78 -5.15
N GLY A 214 -7.40 29.82 -5.86
CA GLY A 214 -7.31 29.73 -7.33
C GLY A 214 -6.05 29.02 -7.84
N ALA A 215 -5.20 28.50 -6.97
CA ALA A 215 -4.15 27.59 -7.40
C ALA A 215 -4.77 26.33 -8.04
N THR A 216 -4.17 25.85 -9.12
CA THR A 216 -4.68 24.72 -9.91
C THR A 216 -3.67 23.59 -9.98
N LEU A 217 -4.19 22.38 -10.10
CA LEU A 217 -3.46 21.16 -10.41
C LEU A 217 -4.04 20.62 -11.73
N ILE A 218 -3.19 20.23 -12.65
CA ILE A 218 -3.59 19.59 -13.91
C ILE A 218 -2.93 18.24 -13.98
N TYR A 219 -3.75 17.22 -14.15
CA TYR A 219 -3.32 15.87 -14.46
C TYR A 219 -3.97 15.43 -15.77
N GLN A 220 -3.15 15.03 -16.75
CA GLN A 220 -3.62 14.52 -18.02
C GLN A 220 -3.57 13.02 -18.03
N PHE A 221 -4.68 12.38 -18.31
CA PHE A 221 -4.78 10.94 -18.45
C PHE A 221 -5.52 10.57 -19.73
N SER A 222 -5.18 9.41 -20.29
CA SER A 222 -5.92 8.81 -21.39
C SER A 222 -6.82 7.74 -20.81
N GLY A 223 -8.11 7.93 -20.92
CA GLY A 223 -9.13 6.94 -20.56
C GLY A 223 -9.80 6.43 -21.85
N SER A 224 -10.20 5.17 -21.85
CA SER A 224 -11.09 4.58 -22.88
C SER A 224 -12.50 4.48 -22.34
#